data_c399ae57418d4be2aea323824fe6bfd4
#
_entry.id   c399ae57418d4be2aea323824fe6bfd4
#
_cell.length_a   1.000
_cell.length_b   1.000
_cell.length_c   1.000
_cell.angle_alpha   90.00
_cell.angle_beta   90.00
_cell.angle_gamma   90.00
#
_symmetry.space_group_name_H-M   'P 1'
#
loop_
_entity.id
_entity.type
_entity.pdbx_description
1 polymer ?
#
loop_
_entity_poly.entity_id
_entity_poly.type
_entity_poly.pdbx_seq_one_letter_code
_entity_poly.pdbx_strand_id
1 'polypeptide(L)'
;MTTTTQRAERARVDKFSLRRTMLAQSALTTLAERGFAGTGLREIAQHSTLSHGSLHYYFADKDDLIAEAVWGFKSTCARRYDEVVATAATGAELRTRVADIMSTTLRNEAALHRLWYDLRNQALFERGFSDTIVRIDDLLQTMVWLIVRRYGELEGLAPRFDAGVSYALIDGLFQNELIRFLRGDLDAPERLRRECSALLSFCC
;
A
#
# COMPACT_ATOMS: atom_id res chain seq x y z
N MET A 1 -32.60 -20.93 -1.12
CA MET A 1 -32.43 -21.25 0.34
C MET A 1 -31.07 -21.88 0.53
N THR A 2 -30.15 -21.21 1.21
CA THR A 2 -28.80 -21.74 1.50
C THR A 2 -28.92 -22.74 2.64
N THR A 3 -28.42 -23.98 2.46
CA THR A 3 -28.50 -25.03 3.49
C THR A 3 -27.65 -24.67 4.71
N THR A 4 -28.00 -25.16 5.91
CA THR A 4 -27.28 -24.94 7.16
C THR A 4 -25.79 -25.31 7.03
N THR A 5 -25.46 -26.35 6.27
CA THR A 5 -24.10 -26.82 5.97
C THR A 5 -23.32 -25.78 5.17
N GLN A 6 -23.92 -25.16 4.13
CA GLN A 6 -23.28 -24.11 3.34
C GLN A 6 -23.00 -22.84 4.17
N ARG A 7 -23.87 -22.53 5.14
CA ARG A 7 -23.69 -21.41 6.04
C ARG A 7 -22.55 -21.64 7.03
N ALA A 8 -22.44 -22.85 7.58
CA ALA A 8 -21.35 -23.26 8.47
C ALA A 8 -19.99 -23.27 7.75
N GLU A 9 -19.96 -23.71 6.49
CA GLU A 9 -18.74 -23.74 5.68
C GLU A 9 -18.26 -22.35 5.32
N ARG A 10 -19.17 -21.45 4.91
CA ARG A 10 -18.85 -20.01 4.70
C ARG A 10 -18.30 -19.38 5.96
N ALA A 11 -18.94 -19.55 7.12
CA ALA A 11 -18.47 -19.01 8.38
C ALA A 11 -17.09 -19.53 8.77
N ARG A 12 -16.75 -20.78 8.44
CA ARG A 12 -15.41 -21.35 8.66
C ARG A 12 -14.35 -20.77 7.74
N VAL A 13 -14.68 -20.58 6.45
CA VAL A 13 -13.81 -19.92 5.47
C VAL A 13 -13.56 -18.48 5.85
N ASP A 14 -14.61 -17.74 6.24
CA ASP A 14 -14.49 -16.35 6.67
C ASP A 14 -13.60 -16.23 7.92
N LYS A 15 -13.75 -17.13 8.89
CA LYS A 15 -12.91 -17.15 10.09
C LYS A 15 -11.45 -17.48 9.79
N PHE A 16 -11.19 -18.41 8.87
CA PHE A 16 -9.84 -18.74 8.41
C PHE A 16 -9.20 -17.55 7.72
N SER A 17 -9.88 -16.92 6.77
CA SER A 17 -9.43 -15.75 6.03
C SER A 17 -9.13 -14.58 6.96
N LEU A 18 -10.05 -14.27 7.88
CA LEU A 18 -9.84 -13.20 8.87
C LEU A 18 -8.60 -13.46 9.73
N ARG A 19 -8.42 -14.70 10.19
CA ARG A 19 -7.26 -15.06 11.02
C ARG A 19 -5.96 -14.97 10.23
N ARG A 20 -5.96 -15.40 8.96
CA ARG A 20 -4.83 -15.29 8.05
C ARG A 20 -4.42 -13.83 7.88
N THR A 21 -5.35 -12.93 7.58
CA THR A 21 -5.09 -11.49 7.44
C THR A 21 -4.54 -10.88 8.75
N MET A 22 -5.10 -11.23 9.91
CA MET A 22 -4.59 -10.76 11.20
C MET A 22 -3.14 -11.22 11.48
N LEU A 23 -2.80 -12.46 11.14
CA LEU A 23 -1.45 -12.99 11.29
C LEU A 23 -0.46 -12.30 10.33
N ALA A 24 -0.86 -12.09 9.08
CA ALA A 24 -0.08 -11.36 8.11
C ALA A 24 0.18 -9.90 8.56
N GLN A 25 -0.83 -9.22 9.08
CA GLN A 25 -0.68 -7.87 9.62
C GLN A 25 0.28 -7.83 10.83
N SER A 26 0.22 -8.82 11.71
CA SER A 26 1.15 -8.91 12.85
C SER A 26 2.60 -9.15 12.42
N ALA A 27 2.80 -9.88 11.31
CA ALA A 27 4.13 -10.11 10.74
C ALA A 27 4.73 -8.87 10.07
N LEU A 28 3.89 -7.94 9.63
CA LEU A 28 4.28 -6.79 8.83
C LEU A 28 5.29 -5.88 9.55
N THR A 29 5.13 -5.68 10.86
CA THR A 29 6.05 -4.88 11.67
C THR A 29 7.46 -5.48 11.69
N THR A 30 7.56 -6.79 11.94
CA THR A 30 8.84 -7.50 11.94
C THR A 30 9.53 -7.44 10.56
N LEU A 31 8.73 -7.60 9.50
CA LEU A 31 9.24 -7.48 8.12
C LEU A 31 9.72 -6.05 7.80
N ALA A 32 9.00 -5.03 8.25
CA ALA A 32 9.37 -3.64 8.03
C ALA A 32 10.67 -3.24 8.74
N GLU A 33 10.93 -3.82 9.92
CA GLU A 33 12.16 -3.56 10.68
C GLU A 33 13.38 -4.29 10.10
N ARG A 34 13.22 -5.54 9.66
CA ARG A 34 14.33 -6.44 9.28
C ARG A 34 14.57 -6.56 7.78
N GLY A 35 13.59 -6.17 6.96
CA GLY A 35 13.62 -6.34 5.51
C GLY A 35 13.30 -7.77 5.05
N PHE A 36 13.14 -7.94 3.73
CA PHE A 36 12.79 -9.22 3.11
C PHE A 36 13.90 -10.26 3.26
N ALA A 37 15.13 -9.91 2.89
CA ALA A 37 16.23 -10.88 2.75
C ALA A 37 16.65 -11.52 4.08
N GLY A 38 16.53 -10.78 5.18
CA GLY A 38 16.99 -11.23 6.51
C GLY A 38 15.93 -11.97 7.34
N THR A 39 14.75 -12.27 6.80
CA THR A 39 13.61 -12.71 7.61
C THR A 39 12.93 -13.94 7.03
N GLY A 40 12.95 -15.08 7.76
CA GLY A 40 12.17 -16.29 7.47
C GLY A 40 10.93 -16.41 8.37
N LEU A 41 10.06 -17.40 8.13
CA LEU A 41 8.88 -17.65 8.98
C LEU A 41 9.24 -17.87 10.45
N ARG A 42 10.40 -18.48 10.71
CA ARG A 42 10.89 -18.73 12.09
C ARG A 42 11.27 -17.43 12.78
N GLU A 43 11.97 -16.53 12.10
CA GLU A 43 12.34 -15.22 12.61
C GLU A 43 11.11 -14.36 12.86
N ILE A 44 10.12 -14.38 11.94
CA ILE A 44 8.85 -13.70 12.12
C ILE A 44 8.13 -14.22 13.37
N ALA A 45 8.07 -15.54 13.56
CA ALA A 45 7.46 -16.14 14.76
C ALA A 45 8.18 -15.74 16.06
N GLN A 46 9.52 -15.70 16.05
CA GLN A 46 10.32 -15.34 17.23
C GLN A 46 10.18 -13.87 17.66
N HIS A 47 9.91 -12.98 16.70
CA HIS A 47 9.81 -11.53 16.93
C HIS A 47 8.38 -11.00 16.91
N SER A 48 7.41 -11.89 16.88
CA SER A 48 5.98 -11.58 16.96
C SER A 48 5.31 -12.42 18.03
N THR A 49 4.07 -12.13 18.36
CA THR A 49 3.25 -12.96 19.26
C THR A 49 2.74 -14.25 18.59
N LEU A 50 3.29 -14.60 17.41
CA LEU A 50 2.84 -15.71 16.59
C LEU A 50 3.64 -16.97 16.91
N SER A 51 2.97 -18.13 16.99
CA SER A 51 3.67 -19.40 17.04
C SER A 51 4.09 -19.84 15.62
N HIS A 52 5.26 -20.47 15.52
CA HIS A 52 5.74 -21.05 14.28
C HIS A 52 4.72 -22.04 13.64
N GLY A 53 4.09 -22.86 14.47
CA GLY A 53 3.05 -23.79 14.04
C GLY A 53 1.80 -23.09 13.48
N SER A 54 1.42 -21.93 14.07
CA SER A 54 0.31 -21.13 13.53
C SER A 54 0.63 -20.59 12.15
N LEU A 55 1.86 -20.09 11.92
CA LEU A 55 2.25 -19.56 10.61
C LEU A 55 2.20 -20.66 9.54
N HIS A 56 2.77 -21.83 9.79
CA HIS A 56 2.72 -22.96 8.84
C HIS A 56 1.32 -23.51 8.58
N TYR A 57 0.37 -23.33 9.49
CA TYR A 57 -1.02 -23.70 9.26
C TYR A 57 -1.73 -22.75 8.29
N TYR A 58 -1.41 -21.46 8.34
CA TYR A 58 -2.09 -20.44 7.54
C TYR A 58 -1.35 -20.06 6.27
N PHE A 59 -0.03 -20.25 6.18
CA PHE A 59 0.81 -19.83 5.07
C PHE A 59 1.68 -21.00 4.58
N ALA A 60 1.68 -21.20 3.27
CA ALA A 60 2.47 -22.25 2.63
C ALA A 60 3.98 -22.01 2.86
N ASP A 61 4.40 -20.77 2.69
CA ASP A 61 5.78 -20.32 2.83
C ASP A 61 5.87 -18.84 3.24
N LYS A 62 7.07 -18.31 3.23
CA LYS A 62 7.36 -16.89 3.51
C LYS A 62 6.72 -15.96 2.49
N ASP A 63 6.76 -16.32 1.22
CA ASP A 63 6.29 -15.48 0.13
C ASP A 63 4.76 -15.31 0.19
N ASP A 64 4.05 -16.38 0.53
CA ASP A 64 2.61 -16.37 0.75
C ASP A 64 2.19 -15.47 1.94
N LEU A 65 2.95 -15.52 3.05
CA LEU A 65 2.75 -14.61 4.19
C LEU A 65 2.99 -13.15 3.80
N ILE A 66 4.08 -12.87 3.10
CA ILE A 66 4.46 -11.52 2.68
C ILE A 66 3.46 -10.95 1.69
N ALA A 67 3.04 -11.76 0.70
CA ALA A 67 2.03 -11.37 -0.27
C ALA A 67 0.74 -10.90 0.41
N GLU A 68 0.24 -11.67 1.39
CA GLU A 68 -0.94 -11.30 2.18
C GLU A 68 -0.73 -10.03 3.00
N ALA A 69 0.41 -9.92 3.70
CA ALA A 69 0.74 -8.79 4.57
C ALA A 69 0.82 -7.48 3.77
N VAL A 70 1.54 -7.49 2.65
CA VAL A 70 1.75 -6.28 1.83
C VAL A 70 0.49 -5.92 1.05
N TRP A 71 -0.27 -6.90 0.55
CA TRP A 71 -1.58 -6.65 -0.03
C TRP A 71 -2.52 -5.94 0.94
N GLY A 72 -2.64 -6.42 2.18
CA GLY A 72 -3.46 -5.81 3.22
C GLY A 72 -3.04 -4.37 3.53
N PHE A 73 -1.74 -4.13 3.67
CA PHE A 73 -1.18 -2.80 3.90
C PHE A 73 -1.50 -1.84 2.75
N LYS A 74 -1.14 -2.19 1.53
CA LYS A 74 -1.31 -1.31 0.35
C LYS A 74 -2.77 -1.10 -0.02
N SER A 75 -3.63 -2.11 0.17
CA SER A 75 -5.08 -1.95 0.00
C SER A 75 -5.65 -0.95 1.01
N THR A 76 -5.15 -0.93 2.24
CA THR A 76 -5.53 0.07 3.24
C THR A 76 -5.04 1.46 2.85
N CYS A 77 -3.79 1.58 2.37
CA CYS A 77 -3.26 2.84 1.87
C CYS A 77 -4.11 3.41 0.73
N ALA A 78 -4.47 2.59 -0.25
CA ALA A 78 -5.27 3.03 -1.40
C ALA A 78 -6.65 3.58 -0.96
N ARG A 79 -7.34 2.88 -0.05
CA ARG A 79 -8.67 3.31 0.44
C ARG A 79 -8.69 4.62 1.22
N ARG A 80 -7.55 5.11 1.72
CA ARG A 80 -7.48 6.40 2.44
C ARG A 80 -7.90 7.59 1.57
N TYR A 81 -7.85 7.44 0.25
CA TYR A 81 -8.20 8.50 -0.71
C TYR A 81 -9.66 8.46 -1.15
N ASP A 82 -10.41 7.36 -0.89
CA ASP A 82 -11.78 7.19 -1.36
C ASP A 82 -12.70 8.32 -0.88
N GLU A 83 -12.63 8.67 0.41
CA GLU A 83 -13.43 9.74 0.98
C GLU A 83 -13.06 11.10 0.37
N VAL A 84 -11.78 11.37 0.18
CA VAL A 84 -11.31 12.64 -0.42
C VAL A 84 -11.82 12.79 -1.84
N VAL A 85 -11.71 11.73 -2.65
CA VAL A 85 -12.20 11.70 -4.03
C VAL A 85 -13.72 11.90 -4.08
N ALA A 86 -14.46 11.28 -3.15
CA ALA A 86 -15.91 11.36 -3.12
C ALA A 86 -16.44 12.71 -2.64
N THR A 87 -15.75 13.38 -1.71
CA THR A 87 -16.31 14.52 -0.96
C THR A 87 -15.71 15.89 -1.28
N ALA A 88 -14.53 15.94 -1.92
CA ALA A 88 -13.90 17.22 -2.25
C ALA A 88 -14.79 18.05 -3.19
N ALA A 89 -15.05 19.30 -2.79
CA ALA A 89 -15.91 20.22 -3.52
C ALA A 89 -15.14 21.06 -4.55
N THR A 90 -13.84 21.24 -4.40
CA THR A 90 -12.96 22.00 -5.30
C THR A 90 -11.65 21.26 -5.57
N GLY A 91 -11.00 21.55 -6.69
CA GLY A 91 -9.67 20.99 -6.99
C GLY A 91 -8.61 21.43 -5.98
N ALA A 92 -8.68 22.62 -5.46
CA ALA A 92 -7.79 23.10 -4.40
C ALA A 92 -7.93 22.28 -3.11
N GLU A 93 -9.16 21.99 -2.68
CA GLU A 93 -9.42 21.12 -1.55
C GLU A 93 -8.92 19.69 -1.79
N LEU A 94 -9.22 19.10 -2.96
CA LEU A 94 -8.75 17.77 -3.32
C LEU A 94 -7.23 17.67 -3.23
N ARG A 95 -6.50 18.60 -3.86
CA ARG A 95 -5.03 18.62 -3.85
C ARG A 95 -4.47 18.72 -2.44
N THR A 96 -5.01 19.59 -1.61
CA THR A 96 -4.56 19.78 -0.23
C THR A 96 -4.74 18.51 0.58
N ARG A 97 -5.94 17.92 0.57
CA ARG A 97 -6.24 16.71 1.34
C ARG A 97 -5.42 15.49 0.87
N VAL A 98 -5.24 15.31 -0.45
CA VAL A 98 -4.38 14.25 -1.00
C VAL A 98 -2.93 14.44 -0.56
N ALA A 99 -2.40 15.64 -0.67
CA ALA A 99 -1.03 15.95 -0.29
C ALA A 99 -0.79 15.77 1.23
N ASP A 100 -1.78 16.12 2.06
CA ASP A 100 -1.72 15.92 3.52
C ASP A 100 -1.71 14.42 3.88
N ILE A 101 -2.52 13.59 3.21
CA ILE A 101 -2.49 12.13 3.39
C ILE A 101 -1.12 11.57 3.01
N MET A 102 -0.55 11.97 1.87
CA MET A 102 0.76 11.49 1.44
C MET A 102 1.88 11.88 2.42
N SER A 103 1.91 13.14 2.86
CA SER A 103 2.87 13.64 3.84
C SER A 103 2.77 12.90 5.18
N THR A 104 1.54 12.71 5.68
CA THR A 104 1.28 11.98 6.92
C THR A 104 1.68 10.51 6.81
N THR A 105 1.39 9.88 5.68
CA THR A 105 1.77 8.50 5.37
C THR A 105 3.30 8.35 5.35
N LEU A 106 4.01 9.26 4.70
CA LEU A 106 5.49 9.26 4.69
C LEU A 106 6.06 9.37 6.11
N ARG A 107 5.52 10.27 6.92
CA ARG A 107 6.00 10.51 8.29
C ARG A 107 5.78 9.31 9.22
N ASN A 108 4.61 8.69 9.14
CA ASN A 108 4.18 7.69 10.10
C ASN A 108 4.49 6.25 9.68
N GLU A 109 4.66 5.99 8.38
CA GLU A 109 4.74 4.64 7.84
C GLU A 109 5.97 4.39 6.95
N ALA A 110 7.02 5.22 7.08
CA ALA A 110 8.23 5.15 6.25
C ALA A 110 8.86 3.74 6.20
N ALA A 111 8.90 3.03 7.32
CA ALA A 111 9.44 1.67 7.38
C ALA A 111 8.63 0.66 6.54
N LEU A 112 7.30 0.78 6.55
CA LEU A 112 6.40 -0.06 5.76
C LEU A 112 6.51 0.25 4.26
N HIS A 113 6.68 1.53 3.91
CA HIS A 113 6.92 1.92 2.52
C HIS A 113 8.31 1.52 2.03
N ARG A 114 9.34 1.56 2.89
CA ARG A 114 10.66 0.98 2.57
C ARG A 114 10.54 -0.51 2.24
N LEU A 115 9.81 -1.28 3.04
CA LEU A 115 9.54 -2.70 2.76
C LEU A 115 8.85 -2.89 1.41
N TRP A 116 7.87 -2.04 1.07
CA TRP A 116 7.19 -2.09 -0.22
C TRP A 116 8.16 -1.95 -1.40
N TYR A 117 9.03 -0.93 -1.38
CA TYR A 117 10.00 -0.73 -2.46
C TYR A 117 11.09 -1.81 -2.49
N ASP A 118 11.47 -2.36 -1.34
CA ASP A 118 12.36 -3.53 -1.27
C ASP A 118 11.73 -4.73 -2.00
N LEU A 119 10.47 -5.05 -1.71
CA LEU A 119 9.74 -6.14 -2.36
C LEU A 119 9.53 -5.91 -3.86
N ARG A 120 9.23 -4.68 -4.30
CA ARG A 120 9.17 -4.36 -5.74
C ARG A 120 10.50 -4.63 -6.44
N ASN A 121 11.62 -4.29 -5.82
CA ASN A 121 12.94 -4.57 -6.37
C ASN A 121 13.23 -6.07 -6.40
N GLN A 122 12.87 -6.82 -5.36
CA GLN A 122 13.04 -8.29 -5.34
C GLN A 122 12.21 -8.98 -6.43
N ALA A 123 11.00 -8.50 -6.72
CA ALA A 123 10.12 -9.04 -7.77
C ALA A 123 10.71 -8.93 -9.19
N LEU A 124 11.74 -8.12 -9.41
CA LEU A 124 12.49 -8.08 -10.67
C LEU A 124 13.34 -9.34 -10.88
N PHE A 125 13.68 -10.05 -9.81
CA PHE A 125 14.57 -11.22 -9.83
C PHE A 125 13.85 -12.50 -9.41
N GLU A 126 12.87 -12.42 -8.54
CA GLU A 126 12.15 -13.55 -7.94
C GLU A 126 10.67 -13.56 -8.33
N ARG A 127 10.15 -14.74 -8.71
CA ARG A 127 8.77 -14.87 -9.19
C ARG A 127 7.74 -15.18 -8.09
N GLY A 128 8.17 -15.58 -6.90
CA GLY A 128 7.29 -16.13 -5.87
C GLY A 128 6.12 -15.22 -5.47
N PHE A 129 6.31 -13.90 -5.47
CA PHE A 129 5.27 -12.92 -5.15
C PHE A 129 5.06 -11.84 -6.22
N SER A 130 5.66 -12.01 -7.42
CA SER A 130 5.61 -11.02 -8.50
C SER A 130 4.17 -10.69 -8.92
N ASP A 131 3.28 -11.68 -8.99
CA ASP A 131 1.87 -11.46 -9.35
C ASP A 131 1.15 -10.58 -8.32
N THR A 132 1.48 -10.72 -7.03
CA THR A 132 0.93 -9.86 -5.98
C THR A 132 1.45 -8.43 -6.11
N ILE A 133 2.73 -8.25 -6.45
CA ILE A 133 3.32 -6.92 -6.69
C ILE A 133 2.61 -6.23 -7.86
N VAL A 134 2.42 -6.92 -8.99
CA VAL A 134 1.70 -6.37 -10.16
C VAL A 134 0.27 -5.96 -9.77
N ARG A 135 -0.46 -6.81 -9.06
CA ARG A 135 -1.81 -6.47 -8.58
C ARG A 135 -1.85 -5.26 -7.65
N ILE A 136 -0.83 -5.07 -6.82
CA ILE A 136 -0.72 -3.89 -5.96
C ILE A 136 -0.41 -2.65 -6.80
N ASP A 137 0.49 -2.74 -7.76
CA ASP A 137 0.78 -1.63 -8.67
C ASP A 137 -0.48 -1.21 -9.46
N ASP A 138 -1.27 -2.15 -9.98
CA ASP A 138 -2.55 -1.89 -10.64
C ASP A 138 -3.56 -1.19 -9.70
N LEU A 139 -3.63 -1.62 -8.45
CA LEU A 139 -4.47 -0.99 -7.44
C LEU A 139 -4.04 0.46 -7.16
N LEU A 140 -2.75 0.70 -6.99
CA LEU A 140 -2.21 2.03 -6.73
C LEU A 140 -2.34 2.95 -7.96
N GLN A 141 -2.12 2.43 -9.16
CA GLN A 141 -2.37 3.14 -10.41
C GLN A 141 -3.84 3.55 -10.51
N THR A 142 -4.77 2.64 -10.21
CA THR A 142 -6.21 2.94 -10.19
C THR A 142 -6.54 4.04 -9.18
N MET A 143 -5.99 3.97 -7.97
CA MET A 143 -6.15 5.01 -6.94
C MET A 143 -5.67 6.38 -7.44
N VAL A 144 -4.46 6.47 -7.97
CA VAL A 144 -3.91 7.74 -8.51
C VAL A 144 -4.77 8.25 -9.67
N TRP A 145 -5.20 7.35 -10.56
CA TRP A 145 -6.05 7.72 -11.69
C TRP A 145 -7.40 8.30 -11.27
N LEU A 146 -8.04 7.74 -10.24
CA LEU A 146 -9.28 8.28 -9.69
C LEU A 146 -9.08 9.68 -9.12
N ILE A 147 -7.96 9.95 -8.44
CA ILE A 147 -7.61 11.28 -7.92
C ILE A 147 -7.42 12.28 -9.07
N VAL A 148 -6.63 11.94 -10.09
CA VAL A 148 -6.36 12.81 -11.24
C VAL A 148 -7.63 13.11 -12.01
N ARG A 149 -8.45 12.10 -12.30
CA ARG A 149 -9.75 12.29 -12.95
C ARG A 149 -10.66 13.22 -12.15
N ARG A 150 -10.77 12.99 -10.84
CA ARG A 150 -11.59 13.83 -9.97
C ARG A 150 -11.12 15.27 -9.95
N TYR A 151 -9.80 15.48 -9.95
CA TYR A 151 -9.23 16.82 -10.06
C TYR A 151 -9.64 17.48 -11.38
N GLY A 152 -9.47 16.79 -12.50
CA GLY A 152 -9.89 17.29 -13.81
C GLY A 152 -11.39 17.64 -13.88
N GLU A 153 -12.26 16.78 -13.32
CA GLU A 153 -13.70 17.03 -13.24
C GLU A 153 -14.03 18.32 -12.45
N LEU A 154 -13.36 18.54 -11.31
CA LEU A 154 -13.56 19.71 -10.46
C LEU A 154 -13.08 21.03 -11.10
N GLU A 155 -12.02 20.97 -11.89
CA GLU A 155 -11.42 22.14 -12.55
C GLU A 155 -11.89 22.34 -14.01
N GLY A 156 -12.70 21.40 -14.54
CA GLY A 156 -13.13 21.45 -15.94
C GLY A 156 -11.99 21.17 -16.92
N LEU A 157 -10.99 20.38 -16.53
CA LEU A 157 -9.78 20.05 -17.31
C LEU A 157 -9.76 18.56 -17.69
N ALA A 158 -9.12 18.25 -18.81
CA ALA A 158 -8.82 16.87 -19.17
C ALA A 158 -7.44 16.45 -18.62
N PRO A 159 -7.27 15.20 -18.16
CA PRO A 159 -5.95 14.69 -17.79
C PRO A 159 -4.98 14.78 -18.98
N ARG A 160 -3.76 15.25 -18.72
CA ARG A 160 -2.67 15.36 -19.72
C ARG A 160 -1.99 14.04 -20.01
N PHE A 161 -1.99 13.15 -19.03
CA PHE A 161 -1.30 11.86 -19.06
C PHE A 161 -2.31 10.75 -18.84
N ASP A 162 -1.96 9.55 -19.29
CA ASP A 162 -2.70 8.33 -18.94
C ASP A 162 -2.48 7.91 -17.47
N ALA A 163 -3.16 6.84 -17.06
CA ALA A 163 -3.08 6.33 -15.70
C ALA A 163 -1.67 5.88 -15.31
N GLY A 164 -0.95 5.24 -16.25
CA GLY A 164 0.40 4.72 -15.99
C GLY A 164 1.41 5.82 -15.76
N VAL A 165 1.42 6.85 -16.62
CA VAL A 165 2.32 8.00 -16.48
C VAL A 165 1.98 8.79 -15.21
N SER A 166 0.69 9.05 -14.93
CA SER A 166 0.26 9.74 -13.72
C SER A 166 0.71 9.00 -12.46
N TYR A 167 0.57 7.68 -12.44
CA TYR A 167 1.05 6.84 -11.33
C TYR A 167 2.58 6.92 -11.19
N ALA A 168 3.33 6.76 -12.28
CA ALA A 168 4.79 6.80 -12.25
C ALA A 168 5.34 8.12 -11.70
N LEU A 169 4.73 9.26 -12.03
CA LEU A 169 5.10 10.58 -11.52
C LEU A 169 4.87 10.69 -10.02
N ILE A 170 3.70 10.29 -9.52
CA ILE A 170 3.35 10.35 -8.09
C ILE A 170 4.17 9.37 -7.27
N ASP A 171 4.33 8.13 -7.74
CA ASP A 171 5.11 7.08 -7.07
C ASP A 171 6.59 7.46 -7.00
N GLY A 172 7.16 7.97 -8.11
CA GLY A 172 8.55 8.44 -8.15
C GLY A 172 8.82 9.60 -7.19
N LEU A 173 7.89 10.56 -7.10
CA LEU A 173 7.97 11.66 -6.13
C LEU A 173 7.97 11.11 -4.70
N PHE A 174 7.03 10.21 -4.37
CA PHE A 174 6.95 9.61 -3.03
C PHE A 174 8.22 8.83 -2.68
N GLN A 175 8.73 7.99 -3.60
CA GLN A 175 9.94 7.21 -3.39
C GLN A 175 11.18 8.09 -3.15
N ASN A 176 11.34 9.18 -3.91
CA ASN A 176 12.44 10.11 -3.72
C ASN A 176 12.42 10.75 -2.33
N GLU A 177 11.26 11.21 -1.88
CA GLU A 177 11.12 11.82 -0.56
C GLU A 177 11.23 10.81 0.58
N LEU A 178 10.78 9.56 0.36
CA LEU A 178 11.00 8.46 1.31
C LEU A 178 12.49 8.20 1.54
N ILE A 179 13.28 8.13 0.46
CA ILE A 179 14.74 7.92 0.57
C ILE A 179 15.38 9.05 1.39
N ARG A 180 15.01 10.31 1.16
CA ARG A 180 15.53 11.46 1.89
C ARG A 180 15.12 11.40 3.37
N PHE A 181 13.84 11.12 3.65
CA PHE A 181 13.32 11.00 5.01
C PHE A 181 14.02 9.90 5.81
N LEU A 182 14.24 8.73 5.21
CA LEU A 182 14.96 7.61 5.83
C LEU A 182 16.45 7.93 6.10
N ARG A 183 17.01 8.93 5.43
CA ARG A 183 18.37 9.46 5.69
C ARG A 183 18.42 10.61 6.69
N GLY A 184 17.29 10.96 7.32
CA GLY A 184 17.19 11.97 8.37
C GLY A 184 16.78 13.37 7.89
N ASP A 185 16.35 13.53 6.63
CA ASP A 185 15.78 14.79 6.15
C ASP A 185 14.34 14.94 6.66
N LEU A 186 14.19 15.67 7.76
CA LEU A 186 12.89 15.88 8.41
C LEU A 186 11.95 16.81 7.63
N ASP A 187 12.45 17.53 6.62
CA ASP A 187 11.65 18.40 5.76
C ASP A 187 11.02 17.64 4.57
N ALA A 188 11.44 16.39 4.32
CA ALA A 188 10.94 15.58 3.22
C ALA A 188 9.41 15.43 3.21
N PRO A 189 8.69 15.21 4.33
CA PRO A 189 7.23 15.11 4.31
C PRO A 189 6.56 16.42 3.90
N GLU A 190 7.08 17.57 4.30
CA GLU A 190 6.52 18.87 3.93
C GLU A 190 6.83 19.21 2.46
N ARG A 191 8.00 18.84 1.98
CA ARG A 191 8.36 18.95 0.56
C ARG A 191 7.47 18.07 -0.30
N LEU A 192 7.24 16.79 0.11
CA LEU A 192 6.29 15.88 -0.54
C LEU A 192 4.90 16.51 -0.62
N ARG A 193 4.39 17.09 0.46
CA ARG A 193 3.09 17.75 0.51
C ARG A 193 2.99 18.86 -0.55
N ARG A 194 3.96 19.76 -0.58
CA ARG A 194 3.99 20.87 -1.54
C ARG A 194 4.09 20.40 -2.99
N GLU A 195 5.00 19.48 -3.25
CA GLU A 195 5.29 19.00 -4.61
C GLU A 195 4.18 18.08 -5.15
N CYS A 196 3.56 17.27 -4.30
CA CYS A 196 2.39 16.47 -4.68
C CYS A 196 1.21 17.37 -5.11
N SER A 197 0.92 18.43 -4.35
CA SER A 197 -0.12 19.39 -4.70
C SER A 197 0.15 20.06 -6.04
N ALA A 198 1.40 20.45 -6.32
CA ALA A 198 1.80 21.03 -7.60
C ALA A 198 1.72 20.01 -8.74
N LEU A 199 2.16 18.77 -8.50
CA LEU A 199 2.16 17.71 -9.51
C LEU A 199 0.74 17.32 -9.92
N LEU A 200 -0.22 17.26 -9.00
CA LEU A 200 -1.63 17.02 -9.35
C LEU A 200 -2.19 18.11 -10.28
N SER A 201 -1.82 19.38 -10.07
CA SER A 201 -2.19 20.45 -11.00
C SER A 201 -1.53 20.29 -12.37
N PHE A 202 -0.34 19.73 -12.43
CA PHE A 202 0.38 19.49 -13.69
C PHE A 202 -0.20 18.30 -14.46
N CYS A 203 -0.84 17.35 -13.79
CA CYS A 203 -1.47 16.17 -14.42
C CYS A 203 -2.75 16.52 -15.22
N CYS A 204 -3.32 17.67 -15.05
CA CYS A 204 -4.41 18.26 -15.84
C CYS A 204 -4.05 19.66 -16.32
#